data_c02c5025294e22a2f7691ff15b0933dd
#
_entry.id   c02c5025294e22a2f7691ff15b0933dd
#
_cell.length_a   1.000
_cell.length_b   1.000
_cell.length_c   1.000
_cell.angle_alpha   90.00
_cell.angle_beta   90.00
_cell.angle_gamma   90.00
#
_symmetry.space_group_name_H-M   'P 1'
#
loop_
_entity.id
_entity.type
_entity.pdbx_description
1 polymer ?
#
loop_
_entity_poly.entity_id
_entity_poly.type
_entity_poly.pdbx_seq_one_letter_code
_entity_poly.pdbx_strand_id
1 'polypeptide(L)'
;MPVNEEHRTSRPVRMVFTSRAGGASAYPYESFNLGGHVGDDPANVAANRERLLRVTGLEDIVWMEQLHTNTVTIIDGPRDTPVPATDAIVTTQRRLGLGVLVADCTPVLLVDVPAGVIAAAHAGRLGSRNGIVVNTVREMQKLGAQPERIQVVMGPAASGKNYEVPEEMANDVERRLPGSKCRTAKGTWGIDVRAGLIRQLMGLGITNIDSDPRCTIEDTDFFSYRREGTTGRQAGVIWLEANHE
;
A
#
# COMPACT_ATOMS: atom_id res chain seq x y z
N MET A 1 45.34 -6.03 4.66
CA MET A 1 44.49 -6.74 3.70
C MET A 1 43.34 -5.83 3.36
N PRO A 2 43.12 -5.40 2.11
CA PRO A 2 41.98 -4.57 1.76
C PRO A 2 40.72 -5.43 1.84
N VAL A 3 39.73 -4.93 2.55
CA VAL A 3 38.39 -5.51 2.66
C VAL A 3 37.72 -5.30 1.29
N ASN A 4 37.38 -6.39 0.63
CA ASN A 4 36.64 -6.38 -0.63
C ASN A 4 35.34 -5.57 -0.50
N GLU A 5 35.29 -4.44 -1.19
CA GLU A 5 34.06 -3.74 -1.53
C GLU A 5 33.35 -4.48 -2.69
N GLU A 6 33.03 -5.75 -2.51
CA GLU A 6 32.35 -6.52 -3.52
C GLU A 6 30.83 -6.43 -3.34
N HIS A 7 30.21 -5.76 -4.34
CA HIS A 7 28.84 -5.93 -4.79
C HIS A 7 27.73 -5.70 -3.75
N ARG A 8 27.52 -4.47 -3.36
CA ARG A 8 26.15 -4.00 -3.16
C ARG A 8 25.47 -3.98 -4.53
N THR A 9 24.95 -5.11 -4.98
CA THR A 9 24.03 -5.14 -6.11
C THR A 9 22.87 -4.22 -5.75
N SER A 10 22.84 -3.03 -6.33
CA SER A 10 21.76 -2.08 -6.11
C SER A 10 20.49 -2.73 -6.64
N ARG A 11 19.55 -2.97 -5.75
CA ARG A 11 18.23 -3.47 -6.15
C ARG A 11 17.58 -2.37 -7.00
N PRO A 12 17.08 -2.70 -8.22
CA PRO A 12 16.53 -1.69 -9.12
C PRO A 12 15.22 -1.06 -8.60
N VAL A 13 14.61 -1.68 -7.58
CA VAL A 13 13.39 -1.22 -6.90
C VAL A 13 13.55 -1.29 -5.40
N ARG A 14 12.95 -0.33 -4.70
CA ARG A 14 12.86 -0.29 -3.24
C ARG A 14 11.40 -0.20 -2.81
N MET A 15 11.11 -0.82 -1.68
CA MET A 15 9.80 -0.79 -1.04
C MET A 15 9.98 -0.64 0.47
N VAL A 16 9.09 0.11 1.11
CA VAL A 16 9.04 0.25 2.57
C VAL A 16 7.60 0.30 3.04
N PHE A 17 7.32 -0.35 4.16
CA PHE A 17 6.10 -0.15 4.95
C PHE A 17 6.51 0.49 6.28
N THR A 18 5.90 1.63 6.60
CA THR A 18 6.19 2.32 7.86
C THR A 18 5.39 1.73 9.01
N SER A 19 5.87 1.92 10.22
CA SER A 19 5.12 1.68 11.45
C SER A 19 4.64 3.01 12.03
N ARG A 20 3.95 2.98 13.19
CA ARG A 20 3.50 4.18 13.88
C ARG A 20 4.59 4.88 14.69
N ALA A 21 5.76 4.27 14.88
CA ALA A 21 6.79 4.78 15.78
C ALA A 21 7.75 5.79 15.12
N GLY A 22 8.29 6.69 15.93
CA GLY A 22 9.42 7.55 15.54
C GLY A 22 9.05 8.85 14.83
N GLY A 23 7.83 9.37 15.01
CA GLY A 23 7.38 10.64 14.45
C GLY A 23 7.22 11.76 15.47
N ALA A 24 6.61 12.86 15.03
CA ALA A 24 6.37 14.10 15.79
C ALA A 24 4.91 14.25 16.27
N SER A 25 3.98 13.42 15.75
CA SER A 25 2.56 13.57 16.08
C SER A 25 2.25 13.16 17.52
N ALA A 26 1.34 13.90 18.16
CA ALA A 26 0.84 13.63 19.49
C ALA A 26 -0.41 12.73 19.47
N TYR A 27 -0.90 12.32 20.63
CA TYR A 27 -2.17 11.58 20.77
C TYR A 27 -3.32 12.33 20.07
N PRO A 28 -4.18 11.64 19.31
CA PRO A 28 -4.27 10.18 19.09
C PRO A 28 -3.49 9.68 17.87
N TYR A 29 -2.55 10.44 17.33
CA TYR A 29 -1.81 10.17 16.11
C TYR A 29 -0.36 9.71 16.34
N GLU A 30 -0.01 9.36 17.62
CA GLU A 30 1.38 9.04 17.96
C GLU A 30 1.91 7.83 17.20
N SER A 31 3.04 8.04 16.59
CA SER A 31 3.80 9.28 16.46
C SER A 31 4.11 9.59 14.98
N PHE A 32 4.27 8.57 14.12
CA PHE A 32 4.69 8.72 12.72
C PHE A 32 3.49 8.76 11.77
N ASN A 33 2.51 9.63 12.08
CA ASN A 33 1.37 9.83 11.20
C ASN A 33 1.78 10.53 9.91
N LEU A 34 1.42 9.93 8.76
CA LEU A 34 1.69 10.45 7.41
C LEU A 34 0.43 11.00 6.72
N GLY A 35 -0.75 10.80 7.34
CA GLY A 35 -2.04 11.19 6.80
C GLY A 35 -2.42 12.63 7.14
N GLY A 36 -2.45 13.53 6.15
CA GLY A 36 -2.84 14.94 6.33
C GLY A 36 -4.36 15.18 6.43
N HIS A 37 -5.20 14.14 6.26
CA HIS A 37 -6.66 14.22 6.21
C HIS A 37 -7.36 13.71 7.49
N VAL A 38 -6.58 13.35 8.52
CA VAL A 38 -7.13 12.70 9.73
C VAL A 38 -7.39 13.64 10.91
N GLY A 39 -7.00 14.92 10.77
CA GLY A 39 -7.19 15.94 11.80
C GLY A 39 -6.00 16.17 12.74
N ASP A 40 -4.84 15.62 12.40
CA ASP A 40 -3.57 15.90 13.07
C ASP A 40 -3.04 17.31 12.73
N ASP A 41 -2.13 17.83 13.56
CA ASP A 41 -1.41 19.07 13.26
C ASP A 41 -0.63 18.95 11.93
N PRO A 42 -0.92 19.82 10.94
CA PRO A 42 -0.23 19.82 9.66
C PRO A 42 1.29 19.93 9.78
N ALA A 43 1.82 20.62 10.78
CA ALA A 43 3.25 20.75 11.02
C ALA A 43 3.90 19.40 11.41
N ASN A 44 3.21 18.60 12.24
CA ASN A 44 3.67 17.26 12.62
C ASN A 44 3.65 16.33 11.43
N VAL A 45 2.59 16.35 10.61
CA VAL A 45 2.51 15.54 9.39
C VAL A 45 3.61 15.92 8.41
N ALA A 46 3.87 17.22 8.23
CA ALA A 46 4.96 17.70 7.37
C ALA A 46 6.32 17.21 7.86
N ALA A 47 6.61 17.32 9.16
CA ALA A 47 7.86 16.83 9.76
C ALA A 47 8.03 15.30 9.59
N ASN A 48 6.95 14.54 9.73
CA ASN A 48 6.96 13.10 9.52
C ASN A 48 7.24 12.75 8.05
N ARG A 49 6.60 13.43 7.10
CA ARG A 49 6.84 13.22 5.66
C ARG A 49 8.26 13.61 5.26
N GLU A 50 8.80 14.72 5.77
CA GLU A 50 10.18 15.11 5.57
C GLU A 50 11.16 14.05 6.12
N ARG A 51 10.88 13.49 7.32
CA ARG A 51 11.66 12.39 7.87
C ARG A 51 11.63 11.16 6.95
N LEU A 52 10.46 10.82 6.37
CA LEU A 52 10.33 9.71 5.44
C LEU A 52 11.19 9.93 4.18
N LEU A 53 11.19 11.14 3.61
CA LEU A 53 12.05 11.52 2.48
C LEU A 53 13.52 11.35 2.83
N ARG A 54 13.97 11.84 4.00
CA ARG A 54 15.37 11.66 4.44
C ARG A 54 15.78 10.20 4.58
N VAL A 55 14.91 9.36 5.15
CA VAL A 55 15.21 7.93 5.38
C VAL A 55 15.24 7.14 4.07
N THR A 56 14.37 7.47 3.13
CA THR A 56 14.30 6.81 1.81
C THR A 56 15.33 7.35 0.82
N GLY A 57 15.86 8.56 1.05
CA GLY A 57 16.73 9.27 0.12
C GLY A 57 16.00 9.79 -1.12
N LEU A 58 14.68 9.87 -1.05
CA LEU A 58 13.83 10.42 -2.11
C LEU A 58 13.72 11.94 -1.98
N GLU A 59 13.54 12.62 -3.12
CA GLU A 59 13.23 14.04 -3.17
C GLU A 59 11.73 14.29 -3.07
N ASP A 60 10.92 13.34 -3.58
CA ASP A 60 9.46 13.47 -3.55
C ASP A 60 8.76 12.10 -3.46
N ILE A 61 7.56 12.12 -2.86
CA ILE A 61 6.62 11.00 -2.81
C ILE A 61 5.24 11.51 -3.21
N VAL A 62 4.70 10.96 -4.29
CA VAL A 62 3.34 11.26 -4.74
C VAL A 62 2.34 10.54 -3.86
N TRP A 63 1.39 11.29 -3.32
CA TRP A 63 0.29 10.80 -2.50
C TRP A 63 -1.03 10.85 -3.24
N MET A 64 -2.05 10.16 -2.74
CA MET A 64 -3.39 10.08 -3.32
C MET A 64 -4.44 10.65 -2.35
N GLU A 65 -5.46 11.28 -2.89
CA GLU A 65 -6.74 11.47 -2.19
C GLU A 65 -7.56 10.18 -2.33
N GLN A 66 -7.40 9.30 -1.34
CA GLN A 66 -7.96 7.94 -1.35
C GLN A 66 -9.41 7.96 -0.90
N LEU A 67 -10.33 7.64 -1.80
CA LEU A 67 -11.79 7.66 -1.57
C LEU A 67 -12.43 6.26 -1.60
N HIS A 68 -11.61 5.19 -1.51
CA HIS A 68 -12.03 3.79 -1.59
C HIS A 68 -12.70 3.42 -2.93
N THR A 69 -12.25 4.04 -4.02
CA THR A 69 -12.68 3.81 -5.39
C THR A 69 -11.87 2.68 -6.04
N ASN A 70 -12.01 2.52 -7.35
CA ASN A 70 -11.15 1.70 -8.20
C ASN A 70 -10.47 2.53 -9.30
N THR A 71 -10.33 3.84 -9.07
CA THR A 71 -9.66 4.77 -9.98
C THR A 71 -8.15 4.63 -9.87
N VAL A 72 -7.50 4.55 -11.02
CA VAL A 72 -6.04 4.45 -11.16
C VAL A 72 -5.54 5.60 -12.03
N THR A 73 -4.47 6.27 -11.59
CA THR A 73 -3.88 7.40 -12.33
C THR A 73 -2.42 7.11 -12.66
N ILE A 74 -2.03 7.33 -13.92
CA ILE A 74 -0.63 7.29 -14.34
C ILE A 74 0.03 8.61 -13.96
N ILE A 75 1.21 8.53 -13.33
CA ILE A 75 1.99 9.65 -12.84
C ILE A 75 3.23 9.82 -13.71
N ASP A 76 3.45 11.02 -14.19
CA ASP A 76 4.55 11.43 -15.06
C ASP A 76 5.60 12.32 -14.40
N GLY A 77 5.40 12.69 -13.13
CA GLY A 77 6.34 13.53 -12.35
C GLY A 77 5.86 13.83 -10.94
N PRO A 78 6.64 14.62 -10.18
CA PRO A 78 6.29 15.06 -8.83
C PRO A 78 4.97 15.82 -8.76
N ARG A 79 4.35 15.85 -7.57
CA ARG A 79 3.07 16.53 -7.33
C ARG A 79 3.09 17.24 -5.98
N ASP A 80 2.78 18.54 -5.97
CA ASP A 80 2.69 19.35 -4.74
C ASP A 80 1.45 18.99 -3.92
N THR A 81 0.43 18.42 -4.55
CA THR A 81 -0.84 18.02 -3.92
C THR A 81 -1.17 16.56 -4.19
N PRO A 82 -1.91 15.89 -3.32
CA PRO A 82 -2.38 14.53 -3.56
C PRO A 82 -3.16 14.42 -4.89
N VAL A 83 -2.97 13.31 -5.59
CA VAL A 83 -3.71 13.01 -6.82
C VAL A 83 -5.19 12.88 -6.49
N PRO A 84 -6.08 13.69 -7.07
CA PRO A 84 -7.48 13.76 -6.65
C PRO A 84 -8.24 12.48 -6.99
N ALA A 85 -9.14 12.06 -6.10
CA ALA A 85 -10.11 10.96 -6.24
C ALA A 85 -9.49 9.68 -6.83
N THR A 86 -8.31 9.28 -6.33
CA THR A 86 -7.49 8.20 -6.87
C THR A 86 -7.10 7.24 -5.76
N ASP A 87 -7.23 5.94 -6.00
CA ASP A 87 -6.88 4.88 -5.04
C ASP A 87 -5.71 3.99 -5.52
N ALA A 88 -5.17 4.21 -6.72
CA ALA A 88 -3.91 3.65 -7.15
C ALA A 88 -3.18 4.58 -8.12
N ILE A 89 -1.86 4.58 -8.05
CA ILE A 89 -0.99 5.35 -8.93
C ILE A 89 0.07 4.44 -9.54
N VAL A 90 0.41 4.72 -10.81
CA VAL A 90 1.36 3.94 -11.61
C VAL A 90 2.36 4.88 -12.25
N THR A 91 3.64 4.50 -12.33
CA THR A 91 4.66 5.31 -13.01
C THR A 91 5.80 4.47 -13.58
N THR A 92 6.54 5.07 -14.51
CA THR A 92 7.85 4.61 -14.98
C THR A 92 8.98 5.53 -14.52
N GLN A 93 8.65 6.60 -13.79
CA GLN A 93 9.62 7.58 -13.32
C GLN A 93 10.54 6.98 -12.26
N ARG A 94 11.84 7.25 -12.40
CA ARG A 94 12.83 6.85 -11.41
C ARG A 94 12.99 7.91 -10.33
N ARG A 95 13.42 7.49 -9.14
CA ARG A 95 13.62 8.32 -7.95
C ARG A 95 12.38 9.09 -7.49
N LEU A 96 11.21 8.74 -8.03
CA LEU A 96 9.90 9.23 -7.60
C LEU A 96 9.21 8.16 -6.74
N GLY A 97 8.90 8.48 -5.50
CA GLY A 97 8.16 7.61 -4.61
C GLY A 97 6.67 7.61 -4.94
N LEU A 98 6.05 6.43 -4.94
CA LEU A 98 4.59 6.29 -4.94
C LEU A 98 4.16 5.86 -3.54
N GLY A 99 3.33 6.67 -2.88
CA GLY A 99 2.89 6.47 -1.51
C GLY A 99 1.41 6.13 -1.38
N VAL A 100 1.09 5.11 -0.58
CA VAL A 100 -0.27 4.72 -0.20
C VAL A 100 -0.43 4.78 1.31
N LEU A 101 -1.47 5.46 1.79
CA LEU A 101 -1.77 5.66 3.22
C LEU A 101 -2.82 4.65 3.69
N VAL A 102 -2.57 4.01 4.83
CA VAL A 102 -3.49 3.00 5.37
C VAL A 102 -3.58 3.06 6.91
N ALA A 103 -4.71 2.60 7.42
CA ALA A 103 -4.95 2.14 8.79
C ALA A 103 -6.02 1.06 8.68
N ASP A 104 -5.61 -0.20 8.53
CA ASP A 104 -6.35 -1.43 8.28
C ASP A 104 -6.53 -1.85 6.82
N CYS A 105 -6.72 -0.93 5.86
CA CYS A 105 -6.75 -1.28 4.45
C CYS A 105 -5.42 -1.88 3.99
N THR A 106 -5.44 -2.71 2.94
CA THR A 106 -4.23 -3.37 2.42
C THR A 106 -3.47 -2.42 1.49
N PRO A 107 -2.23 -2.02 1.84
CA PRO A 107 -1.36 -1.35 0.89
C PRO A 107 -0.76 -2.40 -0.05
N VAL A 108 -0.92 -2.21 -1.35
CA VAL A 108 -0.42 -3.13 -2.38
C VAL A 108 0.62 -2.42 -3.22
N LEU A 109 1.84 -2.92 -3.23
CA LEU A 109 2.95 -2.41 -4.04
C LEU A 109 3.24 -3.41 -5.16
N LEU A 110 3.31 -2.92 -6.39
CA LEU A 110 3.50 -3.78 -7.58
C LEU A 110 4.69 -3.27 -8.40
N VAL A 111 5.45 -4.18 -8.99
CA VAL A 111 6.56 -3.83 -9.88
C VAL A 111 6.74 -4.87 -10.99
N ASP A 112 6.97 -4.39 -12.21
CA ASP A 112 7.60 -5.14 -13.30
C ASP A 112 8.99 -4.52 -13.54
N VAL A 113 10.04 -5.15 -13.01
CA VAL A 113 11.41 -4.62 -13.09
C VAL A 113 11.92 -4.50 -14.53
N PRO A 114 11.77 -5.52 -15.41
CA PRO A 114 12.16 -5.40 -16.81
C PRO A 114 11.46 -4.26 -17.57
N ALA A 115 10.18 -4.01 -17.28
CA ALA A 115 9.46 -2.89 -17.90
C ALA A 115 9.75 -1.54 -17.25
N GLY A 116 10.35 -1.52 -16.06
CA GLY A 116 10.54 -0.31 -15.28
C GLY A 116 9.22 0.34 -14.86
N VAL A 117 8.20 -0.45 -14.54
CA VAL A 117 6.86 0.01 -14.15
C VAL A 117 6.60 -0.34 -12.71
N ILE A 118 6.20 0.64 -11.91
CA ILE A 118 5.79 0.46 -10.51
C ILE A 118 4.40 1.01 -10.25
N ALA A 119 3.75 0.47 -9.21
CA ALA A 119 2.45 0.97 -8.75
C ALA A 119 2.31 0.87 -7.22
N ALA A 120 1.51 1.77 -6.66
CA ALA A 120 1.02 1.71 -5.28
C ALA A 120 -0.51 1.80 -5.29
N ALA A 121 -1.19 0.84 -4.64
CA ALA A 121 -2.64 0.76 -4.62
C ALA A 121 -3.19 0.66 -3.20
N HIS A 122 -4.24 1.42 -2.93
CA HIS A 122 -5.03 1.36 -1.72
C HIS A 122 -6.16 0.34 -1.87
N ALA A 123 -5.95 -0.87 -1.36
CA ALA A 123 -6.91 -1.94 -1.45
C ALA A 123 -7.73 -2.04 -0.15
N GLY A 124 -8.60 -1.08 0.07
CA GLY A 124 -9.66 -1.17 1.07
C GLY A 124 -10.79 -2.10 0.62
N ARG A 125 -11.74 -2.41 1.50
CA ARG A 125 -12.85 -3.34 1.21
C ARG A 125 -13.61 -2.98 -0.08
N LEU A 126 -14.00 -1.72 -0.26
CA LEU A 126 -14.77 -1.29 -1.45
C LEU A 126 -13.91 -1.27 -2.71
N GLY A 127 -12.69 -0.72 -2.64
CA GLY A 127 -11.77 -0.70 -3.77
C GLY A 127 -11.43 -2.12 -4.25
N SER A 128 -11.13 -3.03 -3.33
CA SER A 128 -10.85 -4.45 -3.63
C SER A 128 -12.04 -5.15 -4.28
N ARG A 129 -13.23 -5.00 -3.69
CA ARG A 129 -14.48 -5.50 -4.23
C ARG A 129 -14.77 -4.98 -5.64
N ASN A 130 -14.39 -3.74 -5.94
CA ASN A 130 -14.62 -3.08 -7.21
C ASN A 130 -13.44 -3.22 -8.19
N GLY A 131 -12.40 -4.00 -7.84
CA GLY A 131 -11.33 -4.39 -8.74
C GLY A 131 -10.19 -3.37 -8.86
N ILE A 132 -9.86 -2.63 -7.79
CA ILE A 132 -8.74 -1.66 -7.81
C ILE A 132 -7.42 -2.29 -8.30
N VAL A 133 -7.08 -3.50 -7.82
CA VAL A 133 -5.83 -4.17 -8.21
C VAL A 133 -5.88 -4.63 -9.67
N VAL A 134 -7.04 -5.10 -10.15
CA VAL A 134 -7.23 -5.45 -11.58
C VAL A 134 -7.00 -4.24 -12.47
N ASN A 135 -7.58 -3.08 -12.09
CA ASN A 135 -7.39 -1.84 -12.84
C ASN A 135 -5.94 -1.37 -12.78
N THR A 136 -5.28 -1.50 -11.61
CA THR A 136 -3.85 -1.16 -11.46
C THR A 136 -2.99 -1.98 -12.43
N VAL A 137 -3.19 -3.30 -12.48
CA VAL A 137 -2.46 -4.18 -13.41
C VAL A 137 -2.71 -3.79 -14.86
N ARG A 138 -3.96 -3.45 -15.23
CA ARG A 138 -4.28 -2.97 -16.59
C ARG A 138 -3.54 -1.67 -16.96
N GLU A 139 -3.45 -0.71 -16.02
CA GLU A 139 -2.69 0.51 -16.28
C GLU A 139 -1.18 0.25 -16.37
N MET A 140 -0.64 -0.67 -15.55
CA MET A 140 0.75 -1.13 -15.68
C MET A 140 1.02 -1.78 -17.03
N GLN A 141 0.09 -2.61 -17.54
CA GLN A 141 0.21 -3.25 -18.86
C GLN A 141 0.25 -2.24 -20.00
N LYS A 142 -0.48 -1.12 -19.92
CA LYS A 142 -0.40 -0.02 -20.92
C LYS A 142 1.00 0.59 -20.98
N LEU A 143 1.77 0.49 -19.90
CA LEU A 143 3.15 0.96 -19.81
C LEU A 143 4.18 -0.16 -20.09
N GLY A 144 3.74 -1.32 -20.56
CA GLY A 144 4.60 -2.43 -20.98
C GLY A 144 4.85 -3.53 -19.93
N ALA A 145 4.21 -3.44 -18.76
CA ALA A 145 4.28 -4.52 -17.78
C ALA A 145 3.59 -5.79 -18.29
N GLN A 146 4.12 -6.94 -17.88
CA GLN A 146 3.55 -8.26 -18.18
C GLN A 146 3.18 -8.96 -16.87
N PRO A 147 1.96 -9.50 -16.73
CA PRO A 147 1.49 -10.10 -15.49
C PRO A 147 2.45 -11.14 -14.89
N GLU A 148 3.05 -11.97 -15.73
CA GLU A 148 3.96 -13.05 -15.34
C GLU A 148 5.27 -12.53 -14.70
N ARG A 149 5.62 -11.26 -14.94
CA ARG A 149 6.81 -10.60 -14.40
C ARG A 149 6.51 -9.70 -13.21
N ILE A 150 5.23 -9.38 -13.00
CA ILE A 150 4.84 -8.49 -11.90
C ILE A 150 5.09 -9.20 -10.56
N GLN A 151 5.84 -8.51 -9.70
CA GLN A 151 5.97 -8.84 -8.29
C GLN A 151 5.02 -7.98 -7.49
N VAL A 152 4.32 -8.59 -6.53
CA VAL A 152 3.38 -7.90 -5.65
C VAL A 152 3.79 -8.10 -4.20
N VAL A 153 3.81 -7.02 -3.44
CA VAL A 153 4.01 -7.06 -1.99
C VAL A 153 2.83 -6.36 -1.32
N MET A 154 2.12 -7.09 -0.48
CA MET A 154 1.06 -6.55 0.36
C MET A 154 1.58 -6.31 1.76
N GLY A 155 1.42 -5.09 2.28
CA GLY A 155 1.86 -4.73 3.62
C GLY A 155 0.90 -5.13 4.74
N PRO A 156 1.24 -4.77 6.00
CA PRO A 156 0.39 -5.01 7.16
C PRO A 156 -1.01 -4.41 6.96
N ALA A 157 -2.04 -5.20 7.31
CA ALA A 157 -3.44 -4.84 7.12
C ALA A 157 -4.34 -5.58 8.10
N ALA A 158 -5.62 -5.26 8.16
CA ALA A 158 -6.60 -6.01 8.93
C ALA A 158 -6.68 -7.46 8.42
N SER A 159 -6.48 -8.43 9.30
CA SER A 159 -6.61 -9.85 8.96
C SER A 159 -8.08 -10.32 9.03
N GLY A 160 -8.40 -11.34 8.27
CA GLY A 160 -9.73 -11.96 8.34
C GLY A 160 -10.11 -12.50 9.73
N LYS A 161 -9.11 -12.77 10.57
CA LYS A 161 -9.36 -13.18 11.98
C LYS A 161 -9.99 -12.08 12.83
N ASN A 162 -9.77 -10.80 12.47
CA ASN A 162 -10.18 -9.64 13.26
C ASN A 162 -11.09 -8.66 12.53
N TYR A 163 -11.24 -8.81 11.21
CA TYR A 163 -12.10 -7.93 10.43
C TYR A 163 -13.53 -8.44 10.37
N GLU A 164 -14.21 -8.35 11.50
CA GLU A 164 -15.62 -8.72 11.63
C GLU A 164 -16.53 -7.77 10.85
N VAL A 165 -17.50 -8.33 10.13
CA VAL A 165 -18.52 -7.61 9.37
C VAL A 165 -19.85 -8.38 9.42
N PRO A 166 -21.01 -7.70 9.14
CA PRO A 166 -22.27 -8.40 8.94
C PRO A 166 -22.19 -9.45 7.81
N GLU A 167 -22.95 -10.55 7.95
CA GLU A 167 -22.94 -11.64 6.96
C GLU A 167 -23.27 -11.17 5.55
N GLU A 168 -24.26 -10.28 5.42
CA GLU A 168 -24.65 -9.72 4.13
C GLU A 168 -23.49 -9.00 3.45
N MET A 169 -22.71 -8.22 4.22
CA MET A 169 -21.51 -7.56 3.71
C MET A 169 -20.43 -8.55 3.29
N ALA A 170 -20.19 -9.60 4.08
CA ALA A 170 -19.24 -10.65 3.72
C ALA A 170 -19.66 -11.36 2.42
N ASN A 171 -20.96 -11.65 2.27
CA ASN A 171 -21.51 -12.25 1.05
C ASN A 171 -21.38 -11.34 -0.17
N ASP A 172 -21.59 -10.02 0.00
CA ASP A 172 -21.47 -9.06 -1.09
C ASP A 172 -20.03 -8.95 -1.58
N VAL A 173 -19.07 -8.89 -0.66
CA VAL A 173 -17.64 -8.84 -1.03
C VAL A 173 -17.20 -10.14 -1.67
N GLU A 174 -17.59 -11.31 -1.13
CA GLU A 174 -17.25 -12.63 -1.69
C GLU A 174 -17.70 -12.79 -3.14
N ARG A 175 -18.88 -12.29 -3.52
CA ARG A 175 -19.37 -12.37 -4.92
C ARG A 175 -18.46 -11.67 -5.91
N ARG A 176 -17.70 -10.66 -5.49
CA ARG A 176 -16.87 -9.83 -6.37
C ARG A 176 -15.35 -9.99 -6.11
N LEU A 177 -15.00 -10.45 -4.92
CA LEU A 177 -13.65 -10.77 -4.48
C LEU A 177 -13.65 -12.17 -3.87
N PRO A 178 -13.75 -13.24 -4.69
CA PRO A 178 -13.85 -14.62 -4.22
C PRO A 178 -12.66 -15.04 -3.35
N GLY A 179 -12.97 -15.74 -2.25
CA GLY A 179 -11.98 -16.17 -1.26
C GLY A 179 -11.76 -15.17 -0.12
N SER A 180 -12.51 -14.06 -0.11
CA SER A 180 -12.41 -13.05 0.96
C SER A 180 -13.29 -13.37 2.18
N LYS A 181 -14.43 -14.05 2.00
CA LYS A 181 -15.34 -14.40 3.10
C LYS A 181 -14.69 -15.43 4.02
N CYS A 182 -14.69 -15.16 5.31
CA CYS A 182 -14.08 -16.04 6.32
C CYS A 182 -14.86 -16.02 7.64
N ARG A 183 -14.40 -16.82 8.61
CA ARG A 183 -14.79 -16.72 10.01
C ARG A 183 -13.69 -15.99 10.80
N THR A 184 -14.10 -15.06 11.65
CA THR A 184 -13.19 -14.41 12.59
C THR A 184 -12.77 -15.37 13.72
N ALA A 185 -11.80 -14.96 14.53
CA ALA A 185 -11.41 -15.71 15.73
C ALA A 185 -12.55 -15.90 16.74
N LYS A 186 -13.59 -15.06 16.68
CA LYS A 186 -14.79 -15.15 17.50
C LYS A 186 -15.89 -16.04 16.89
N GLY A 187 -15.65 -16.62 15.71
CA GLY A 187 -16.63 -17.41 14.98
C GLY A 187 -17.70 -16.60 14.23
N THR A 188 -17.61 -15.27 14.25
CA THR A 188 -18.48 -14.37 13.49
C THR A 188 -18.05 -14.28 12.01
N TRP A 189 -18.88 -13.68 11.15
CA TRP A 189 -18.49 -13.44 9.77
C TRP A 189 -17.42 -12.34 9.65
N GLY A 190 -16.46 -12.56 8.77
CA GLY A 190 -15.36 -11.64 8.50
C GLY A 190 -14.98 -11.61 7.04
N ILE A 191 -14.06 -10.67 6.73
CA ILE A 191 -13.49 -10.51 5.40
C ILE A 191 -11.97 -10.53 5.52
N ASP A 192 -11.32 -11.42 4.76
CA ASP A 192 -9.89 -11.39 4.50
C ASP A 192 -9.64 -10.80 3.12
N VAL A 193 -9.35 -9.50 3.08
CA VAL A 193 -9.10 -8.78 1.83
C VAL A 193 -7.86 -9.33 1.12
N ARG A 194 -6.79 -9.62 1.86
CA ARG A 194 -5.55 -10.17 1.29
C ARG A 194 -5.76 -11.52 0.61
N ALA A 195 -6.52 -12.42 1.24
CA ALA A 195 -6.84 -13.73 0.66
C ALA A 195 -7.60 -13.58 -0.68
N GLY A 196 -8.58 -12.68 -0.73
CA GLY A 196 -9.32 -12.38 -1.95
C GLY A 196 -8.43 -11.75 -3.05
N LEU A 197 -7.55 -10.81 -2.66
CA LEU A 197 -6.60 -10.16 -3.59
C LEU A 197 -5.59 -11.15 -4.16
N ILE A 198 -5.04 -12.06 -3.34
CA ILE A 198 -4.12 -13.12 -3.81
C ILE A 198 -4.80 -13.93 -4.91
N ARG A 199 -6.04 -14.37 -4.67
CA ARG A 199 -6.79 -15.14 -5.64
C ARG A 199 -7.07 -14.36 -6.93
N GLN A 200 -7.41 -13.08 -6.80
CA GLN A 200 -7.64 -12.19 -7.92
C GLN A 200 -6.37 -11.99 -8.76
N LEU A 201 -5.21 -11.75 -8.12
CA LEU A 201 -3.90 -11.60 -8.76
C LEU A 201 -3.47 -12.89 -9.48
N MET A 202 -3.63 -14.04 -8.84
CA MET A 202 -3.35 -15.34 -9.47
C MET A 202 -4.22 -15.56 -10.71
N GLY A 203 -5.50 -15.14 -10.68
CA GLY A 203 -6.38 -15.17 -11.84
C GLY A 203 -5.93 -14.26 -13.00
N LEU A 204 -5.09 -13.26 -12.74
CA LEU A 204 -4.45 -12.43 -13.76
C LEU A 204 -3.12 -12.99 -14.27
N GLY A 205 -2.66 -14.14 -13.78
CA GLY A 205 -1.36 -14.74 -14.13
C GLY A 205 -0.19 -14.26 -13.27
N ILE A 206 -0.46 -13.50 -12.20
CA ILE A 206 0.57 -13.01 -11.28
C ILE A 206 0.77 -14.05 -10.17
N THR A 207 1.96 -14.65 -10.09
CA THR A 207 2.29 -15.71 -9.13
C THR A 207 3.34 -15.29 -8.09
N ASN A 208 4.09 -14.22 -8.35
CA ASN A 208 5.09 -13.70 -7.41
C ASN A 208 4.41 -12.70 -6.44
N ILE A 209 3.81 -13.24 -5.39
CA ILE A 209 3.00 -12.48 -4.42
C ILE A 209 3.55 -12.72 -3.02
N ASP A 210 3.95 -11.64 -2.36
CA ASP A 210 4.35 -11.62 -0.96
C ASP A 210 3.31 -10.88 -0.12
N SER A 211 3.01 -11.37 1.07
CA SER A 211 2.01 -10.76 1.95
C SER A 211 2.50 -10.75 3.39
N ASP A 212 2.60 -9.57 3.96
CA ASP A 212 2.92 -9.41 5.37
C ASP A 212 1.83 -10.05 6.24
N PRO A 213 2.16 -11.01 7.12
CA PRO A 213 1.16 -11.72 7.93
C PRO A 213 0.60 -10.88 9.07
N ARG A 214 1.23 -9.75 9.43
CA ARG A 214 0.82 -8.93 10.58
C ARG A 214 -0.57 -8.33 10.39
N CYS A 215 -1.30 -8.25 11.50
CA CYS A 215 -2.63 -7.67 11.57
C CYS A 215 -2.58 -6.33 12.28
N THR A 216 -2.95 -5.25 11.59
CA THR A 216 -2.93 -3.90 12.16
C THR A 216 -3.89 -3.73 13.33
N ILE A 217 -4.97 -4.54 13.41
CA ILE A 217 -5.92 -4.51 14.52
C ILE A 217 -5.32 -5.09 15.81
N GLU A 218 -4.46 -6.12 15.69
CA GLU A 218 -3.81 -6.80 16.82
C GLU A 218 -2.48 -6.15 17.19
N ASP A 219 -1.69 -5.82 16.18
CA ASP A 219 -0.33 -5.32 16.34
C ASP A 219 -0.33 -3.82 16.60
N THR A 220 0.08 -3.43 17.81
CA THR A 220 0.11 -2.04 18.27
C THR A 220 1.23 -1.21 17.64
N ASP A 221 2.14 -1.82 16.88
CA ASP A 221 3.13 -1.09 16.10
C ASP A 221 2.54 -0.39 14.87
N PHE A 222 1.22 -0.61 14.59
CA PHE A 222 0.51 0.00 13.48
C PHE A 222 -0.70 0.81 13.95
N PHE A 223 -1.01 1.85 13.19
CA PHE A 223 -2.29 2.54 13.30
C PHE A 223 -3.43 1.63 12.82
N SER A 224 -4.52 1.59 13.56
CA SER A 224 -5.72 0.82 13.20
C SER A 224 -6.97 1.64 13.44
N TYR A 225 -7.69 1.95 12.37
CA TYR A 225 -8.98 2.65 12.47
C TYR A 225 -10.03 1.79 13.17
N ARG A 226 -10.01 0.48 12.95
CA ARG A 226 -10.94 -0.47 13.59
C ARG A 226 -10.74 -0.52 15.11
N ARG A 227 -9.50 -0.44 15.58
CA ARG A 227 -9.14 -0.48 17.00
C ARG A 227 -9.37 0.87 17.69
N GLU A 228 -8.99 1.97 17.05
CA GLU A 228 -8.81 3.27 17.68
C GLU A 228 -9.84 4.33 17.25
N GLY A 229 -10.53 4.14 16.11
CA GLY A 229 -11.40 5.15 15.51
C GLY A 229 -10.59 6.33 14.96
N THR A 230 -10.32 7.35 15.78
CA THR A 230 -9.43 8.44 15.41
C THR A 230 -7.97 7.99 15.58
N THR A 231 -7.21 7.97 14.49
CA THR A 231 -5.82 7.49 14.50
C THR A 231 -5.04 7.98 13.27
N GLY A 232 -3.72 7.85 13.31
CA GLY A 232 -2.84 8.18 12.20
C GLY A 232 -2.95 7.23 11.00
N ARG A 233 -2.05 7.44 10.03
CA ARG A 233 -1.87 6.57 8.86
C ARG A 233 -0.40 6.19 8.72
N GLN A 234 -0.12 4.90 8.62
CA GLN A 234 1.13 4.39 8.08
C GLN A 234 1.08 4.39 6.56
N ALA A 235 2.23 4.16 5.92
CA ALA A 235 2.35 4.14 4.48
C ALA A 235 3.06 2.89 3.95
N GLY A 236 2.66 2.49 2.73
CA GLY A 236 3.51 1.75 1.81
C GLY A 236 4.10 2.70 0.78
N VAL A 237 5.40 2.60 0.51
CA VAL A 237 6.08 3.42 -0.50
C VAL A 237 6.93 2.54 -1.40
N ILE A 238 6.85 2.77 -2.70
CA ILE A 238 7.65 2.07 -3.71
C ILE A 238 8.30 3.08 -4.64
N TRP A 239 9.56 2.81 -5.06
CA TRP A 239 10.26 3.62 -6.06
C TRP A 239 11.27 2.80 -6.85
N LEU A 240 11.59 3.27 -8.05
CA LEU A 240 12.70 2.77 -8.86
C LEU A 240 13.97 3.57 -8.54
N GLU A 241 15.07 2.87 -8.33
CA GLU A 241 16.38 3.53 -8.17
C GLU A 241 16.86 4.16 -9.49
N ALA A 242 17.83 5.07 -9.41
CA ALA A 242 18.50 5.60 -10.59
C ALA A 242 19.11 4.45 -11.42
N ASN A 243 19.23 4.64 -12.74
CA ASN A 243 20.08 3.74 -13.52
C ASN A 243 21.53 3.94 -13.05
N HIS A 244 22.22 2.85 -12.77
CA HIS A 244 23.68 2.92 -12.69
C HIS A 244 24.22 2.94 -14.13
N GLU A 245 24.85 4.04 -14.49
CA GLU A 245 25.69 4.09 -15.66
C GLU A 245 26.97 3.27 -15.42
#